data_162940a6b8f9893166bb0c4088999d1a
#
_entry.id   162940a6b8f9893166bb0c4088999d1a
#
_cell.length_a   1.000
_cell.length_b   1.000
_cell.length_c   1.000
_cell.angle_alpha   90.00
_cell.angle_beta   90.00
_cell.angle_gamma   90.00
#
_symmetry.space_group_name_H-M   'P 1'
#
loop_
_entity.id
_entity.type
_entity.pdbx_description
1 polymer ?
#
loop_
_entity_poly.entity_id
_entity_poly.type
_entity_poly.pdbx_seq_one_letter_code
_entity_poly.pdbx_strand_id
1 'polypeptide(L)'
;YDNISRDSIDIDMVSFFGPDFKDIDNRLLSLTLVKEGMTNSVIFTPDGLNHQPSDILYKKNILTLRGSFRPVTKVNIDMLENGLERFKSDKRVDENNIQVLFEITLSNLKSEGDVDEQDFLDRVDILCSLGYTVMISNYKKYYKVIEYLSQFSPSRMGLIIGVDSLIEMFEEKYYRNLNGGIMEAFGIIFTRDLKIYLYPYKPNDSSELLNSHNIPIHPRIKALYQYLYSNKRVEDLNHNKDVLDIFSRDVLKRIKKCEEGTWEHMVPEGVDEIIKERCLFGCVCEFPKKDN
;
A
#
# COMPACT_ATOMS: atom_id res chain seq x y z
N TYR A 1 16.00 -35.99 -9.36
CA TYR A 1 14.95 -34.99 -9.77
C TYR A 1 13.57 -35.32 -9.19
N ASP A 2 13.38 -36.45 -8.53
CA ASP A 2 12.06 -36.95 -8.10
C ASP A 2 11.55 -36.38 -6.76
N ASN A 3 12.23 -35.39 -6.14
CA ASN A 3 11.89 -34.85 -4.83
C ASN A 3 11.77 -33.30 -4.80
N ILE A 4 11.63 -32.64 -5.94
CA ILE A 4 11.37 -31.20 -5.98
C ILE A 4 9.85 -31.00 -5.79
N SER A 5 9.43 -30.61 -4.59
CA SER A 5 8.06 -30.17 -4.34
C SER A 5 7.86 -28.75 -4.89
N ARG A 6 6.60 -28.32 -5.08
CA ARG A 6 6.27 -26.93 -5.42
C ARG A 6 6.87 -25.92 -4.43
N ASP A 7 7.09 -26.33 -3.20
CA ASP A 7 7.67 -25.54 -2.13
C ASP A 7 9.21 -25.40 -2.22
N SER A 8 9.84 -26.02 -3.22
CA SER A 8 11.29 -26.03 -3.39
C SER A 8 11.82 -24.99 -4.39
N ILE A 9 10.93 -24.27 -5.07
CA ILE A 9 11.29 -23.23 -6.05
C ILE A 9 10.44 -22.00 -5.77
N ASP A 10 11.10 -20.92 -5.36
CA ASP A 10 10.49 -19.60 -5.26
C ASP A 10 10.80 -18.81 -6.53
N ILE A 11 9.77 -18.22 -7.12
CA ILE A 11 9.89 -17.32 -8.27
C ILE A 11 9.78 -15.90 -7.77
N ASP A 12 10.89 -15.17 -7.72
CA ASP A 12 10.88 -13.77 -7.31
C ASP A 12 10.37 -12.84 -8.42
N MET A 13 10.77 -13.13 -9.67
CA MET A 13 10.43 -12.30 -10.82
C MET A 13 10.56 -13.11 -12.11
N VAL A 14 9.69 -12.79 -13.09
CA VAL A 14 9.82 -13.23 -14.47
C VAL A 14 9.65 -12.03 -15.39
N SER A 15 10.54 -11.89 -16.38
CA SER A 15 10.46 -10.85 -17.40
C SER A 15 10.87 -11.40 -18.76
N PHE A 16 10.15 -11.03 -19.81
CA PHE A 16 10.46 -11.37 -21.18
C PHE A 16 10.93 -10.13 -21.93
N PHE A 17 12.06 -10.26 -22.63
CA PHE A 17 12.65 -9.20 -23.43
C PHE A 17 13.08 -9.75 -24.80
N GLY A 18 13.03 -8.91 -25.80
CA GLY A 18 13.48 -9.24 -27.14
C GLY A 18 12.42 -8.99 -28.20
N PRO A 19 12.80 -9.10 -29.49
CA PRO A 19 11.92 -8.76 -30.61
C PRO A 19 10.65 -9.62 -30.70
N ASP A 20 10.70 -10.87 -30.20
CA ASP A 20 9.59 -11.81 -30.26
C ASP A 20 8.61 -11.64 -29.07
N PHE A 21 8.95 -10.79 -28.08
CA PHE A 21 8.19 -10.60 -26.85
C PHE A 21 7.67 -9.16 -26.69
N LYS A 22 7.61 -8.39 -27.77
CA LYS A 22 7.21 -6.98 -27.74
C LYS A 22 5.78 -6.75 -27.25
N ASP A 23 4.92 -7.73 -27.46
CA ASP A 23 3.50 -7.66 -27.11
C ASP A 23 3.22 -8.20 -25.69
N ILE A 24 4.27 -8.63 -24.97
CA ILE A 24 4.13 -9.12 -23.58
C ILE A 24 4.28 -7.95 -22.61
N ASP A 25 3.20 -7.63 -21.88
CA ASP A 25 3.30 -6.74 -20.73
C ASP A 25 3.80 -7.52 -19.49
N ASN A 26 5.06 -7.28 -19.12
CA ASN A 26 5.69 -7.94 -17.97
C ASN A 26 4.98 -7.62 -16.63
N ARG A 27 4.20 -6.54 -16.56
CA ARG A 27 3.41 -6.19 -15.36
C ARG A 27 2.23 -7.12 -15.20
N LEU A 28 1.52 -7.44 -16.28
CA LEU A 28 0.42 -8.42 -16.28
C LEU A 28 0.93 -9.84 -16.01
N LEU A 29 2.10 -10.19 -16.57
CA LEU A 29 2.76 -11.44 -16.22
C LEU A 29 3.06 -11.52 -14.73
N SER A 30 3.65 -10.46 -14.17
CA SER A 30 3.96 -10.37 -12.72
C SER A 30 2.69 -10.46 -11.86
N LEU A 31 1.61 -9.79 -12.26
CA LEU A 31 0.30 -9.89 -11.59
C LEU A 31 -0.22 -11.34 -11.63
N THR A 32 -0.10 -12.01 -12.78
CA THR A 32 -0.51 -13.40 -12.93
C THR A 32 0.25 -14.32 -11.98
N LEU A 33 1.57 -14.15 -11.84
CA LEU A 33 2.37 -14.93 -10.89
C LEU A 33 1.86 -14.78 -9.44
N VAL A 34 1.48 -13.56 -9.04
CA VAL A 34 0.92 -13.32 -7.69
C VAL A 34 -0.49 -13.89 -7.56
N LYS A 35 -1.34 -13.79 -8.61
CA LYS A 35 -2.69 -14.37 -8.65
C LYS A 35 -2.66 -15.90 -8.49
N GLU A 36 -1.76 -16.56 -9.19
CA GLU A 36 -1.60 -18.02 -9.17
C GLU A 36 -0.80 -18.51 -7.97
N GLY A 37 -0.31 -17.62 -7.10
CA GLY A 37 0.46 -17.96 -5.90
C GLY A 37 1.85 -18.53 -6.21
N MET A 38 2.39 -18.25 -7.42
CA MET A 38 3.75 -18.63 -7.80
C MET A 38 4.79 -17.73 -7.15
N THR A 39 4.42 -16.47 -6.89
CA THR A 39 5.13 -15.56 -6.00
C THR A 39 4.15 -14.88 -5.05
N ASN A 40 4.63 -14.35 -3.95
CA ASN A 40 3.78 -13.64 -2.98
C ASN A 40 3.72 -12.13 -3.20
N SER A 41 4.69 -11.57 -3.90
CA SER A 41 4.72 -10.14 -4.23
C SER A 41 5.56 -9.84 -5.45
N VAL A 42 5.27 -8.70 -6.07
CA VAL A 42 6.05 -8.13 -7.16
C VAL A 42 6.23 -6.63 -6.93
N ILE A 43 7.33 -6.07 -7.41
CA ILE A 43 7.67 -4.66 -7.23
C ILE A 43 7.87 -4.00 -8.60
N PHE A 44 7.27 -2.81 -8.74
CA PHE A 44 7.40 -1.94 -9.90
C PHE A 44 8.07 -0.64 -9.45
N THR A 45 9.11 -0.23 -10.15
CA THR A 45 9.83 1.04 -9.91
C THR A 45 9.21 2.18 -10.73
N PRO A 46 9.60 3.44 -10.49
CA PRO A 46 9.04 4.60 -11.21
C PRO A 46 9.13 4.55 -12.73
N ASP A 47 10.05 3.76 -13.28
CA ASP A 47 10.16 3.49 -14.72
C ASP A 47 9.09 2.52 -15.25
N GLY A 48 8.22 2.01 -14.38
CA GLY A 48 7.17 1.05 -14.71
C GLY A 48 7.65 -0.39 -14.92
N LEU A 49 8.93 -0.67 -14.67
CA LEU A 49 9.50 -2.00 -14.82
C LEU A 49 9.36 -2.82 -13.53
N ASN A 50 9.23 -4.14 -13.71
CA ASN A 50 9.28 -5.07 -12.59
C ASN A 50 10.73 -5.34 -12.19
N HIS A 51 10.99 -5.38 -10.89
CA HIS A 51 12.31 -5.63 -10.32
C HIS A 51 12.27 -6.76 -9.30
N GLN A 52 13.43 -7.40 -9.14
CA GLN A 52 13.61 -8.39 -8.08
C GLN A 52 13.51 -7.71 -6.72
N PRO A 53 12.66 -8.20 -5.79
CA PRO A 53 12.46 -7.53 -4.51
C PRO A 53 13.76 -7.31 -3.70
N SER A 54 14.73 -8.23 -3.79
CA SER A 54 16.01 -8.10 -3.11
C SER A 54 16.83 -6.88 -3.58
N ASP A 55 16.75 -6.52 -4.87
CA ASP A 55 17.51 -5.39 -5.42
C ASP A 55 16.98 -4.05 -4.88
N ILE A 56 15.68 -4.01 -4.59
CA ILE A 56 15.01 -2.80 -4.13
C ILE A 56 15.01 -2.68 -2.60
N LEU A 57 14.90 -3.82 -1.88
CA LEU A 57 14.59 -3.82 -0.45
C LEU A 57 15.78 -4.16 0.46
N TYR A 58 16.82 -4.82 -0.07
CA TYR A 58 17.89 -5.34 0.77
C TYR A 58 18.64 -4.27 1.55
N LYS A 59 18.64 -4.40 2.88
CA LYS A 59 19.27 -3.46 3.84
C LYS A 59 18.80 -2.00 3.74
N LYS A 60 17.61 -1.76 3.17
CA LYS A 60 17.00 -0.43 3.13
C LYS A 60 16.32 -0.08 4.46
N ASN A 61 16.09 1.20 4.68
CA ASN A 61 15.07 1.68 5.61
C ASN A 61 13.74 1.69 4.85
N ILE A 62 12.79 0.87 5.25
CA ILE A 62 11.56 0.67 4.49
C ILE A 62 10.41 1.45 5.13
N LEU A 63 9.78 2.32 4.36
CA LEU A 63 8.56 3.02 4.75
C LEU A 63 7.41 2.60 3.84
N THR A 64 6.41 1.94 4.39
CA THR A 64 5.30 1.38 3.63
C THR A 64 4.01 2.13 3.90
N LEU A 65 3.31 2.53 2.84
CA LEU A 65 1.93 3.01 2.86
C LEU A 65 1.04 1.98 2.16
N ARG A 66 0.13 1.35 2.92
CA ARG A 66 -0.82 0.38 2.39
C ARG A 66 -2.15 1.05 2.06
N GLY A 67 -2.66 0.79 0.85
CA GLY A 67 -3.94 1.34 0.42
C GLY A 67 -4.49 0.71 -0.85
N SER A 68 -5.67 1.15 -1.26
CA SER A 68 -6.27 0.76 -2.54
C SER A 68 -5.81 1.65 -3.69
N PHE A 69 -5.54 2.94 -3.42
CA PHE A 69 -5.12 3.97 -4.38
C PHE A 69 -5.96 3.99 -5.66
N ARG A 70 -7.27 4.01 -5.49
CA ARG A 70 -8.26 3.92 -6.58
C ARG A 70 -9.17 5.17 -6.64
N PRO A 71 -8.69 6.29 -7.19
CA PRO A 71 -7.29 6.61 -7.45
C PRO A 71 -6.50 6.98 -6.19
N VAL A 72 -5.20 7.24 -6.34
CA VAL A 72 -4.41 7.95 -5.33
C VAL A 72 -4.96 9.36 -5.16
N THR A 73 -5.01 9.85 -3.91
CA THR A 73 -5.60 11.15 -3.56
C THR A 73 -4.61 12.01 -2.79
N LYS A 74 -4.91 13.31 -2.66
CA LYS A 74 -4.07 14.24 -1.89
C LYS A 74 -3.88 13.79 -0.44
N VAL A 75 -4.87 13.13 0.18
CA VAL A 75 -4.70 12.59 1.53
C VAL A 75 -3.63 11.49 1.58
N ASN A 76 -3.50 10.65 0.53
CA ASN A 76 -2.47 9.62 0.50
C ASN A 76 -1.07 10.25 0.40
N ILE A 77 -0.94 11.34 -0.33
CA ILE A 77 0.33 12.07 -0.44
C ILE A 77 0.66 12.78 0.87
N ASP A 78 -0.31 13.45 1.50
CA ASP A 78 -0.12 14.07 2.81
C ASP A 78 0.27 13.05 3.89
N MET A 79 -0.35 11.85 3.89
CA MET A 79 0.04 10.73 4.75
C MET A 79 1.50 10.34 4.53
N LEU A 80 1.92 10.24 3.26
CA LEU A 80 3.29 9.86 2.91
C LEU A 80 4.28 10.93 3.30
N GLU A 81 4.04 12.20 2.97
CA GLU A 81 4.96 13.31 3.23
C GLU A 81 5.20 13.47 4.73
N ASN A 82 4.12 13.54 5.53
CA ASN A 82 4.22 13.62 6.99
C ASN A 82 4.86 12.36 7.59
N GLY A 83 4.53 11.18 7.05
CA GLY A 83 5.12 9.90 7.45
C GLY A 83 6.62 9.84 7.16
N LEU A 84 7.04 10.30 5.99
CA LEU A 84 8.45 10.32 5.58
C LEU A 84 9.26 11.32 6.41
N GLU A 85 8.73 12.52 6.66
CA GLU A 85 9.33 13.50 7.54
C GLU A 85 9.55 12.91 8.94
N ARG A 86 8.49 12.27 9.49
CA ARG A 86 8.57 11.64 10.82
C ARG A 86 9.53 10.46 10.84
N PHE A 87 9.58 9.65 9.78
CA PHE A 87 10.51 8.53 9.66
C PHE A 87 11.97 9.00 9.62
N LYS A 88 12.27 10.03 8.84
CA LYS A 88 13.61 10.66 8.77
C LYS A 88 14.04 11.26 10.11
N SER A 89 13.13 11.73 10.93
CA SER A 89 13.46 12.29 12.24
C SER A 89 13.99 11.25 13.26
N ASP A 90 13.85 9.94 13.01
CA ASP A 90 14.50 8.90 13.81
C ASP A 90 16.00 8.85 13.46
N LYS A 91 16.86 9.21 14.40
CA LYS A 91 18.33 9.26 14.23
C LYS A 91 18.97 7.95 13.77
N ARG A 92 18.20 6.83 13.81
CA ARG A 92 18.64 5.51 13.38
C ARG A 92 18.33 5.24 11.92
N VAL A 93 17.59 6.13 11.26
CA VAL A 93 17.27 6.06 9.84
C VAL A 93 18.34 6.77 9.05
N ASP A 94 18.97 6.07 8.13
CA ASP A 94 19.83 6.69 7.12
C ASP A 94 18.94 7.24 6.00
N GLU A 95 18.85 8.57 5.92
CA GLU A 95 17.98 9.27 4.97
C GLU A 95 18.34 8.98 3.51
N ASN A 96 19.60 8.66 3.21
CA ASN A 96 20.06 8.33 1.87
C ASN A 96 19.71 6.89 1.46
N ASN A 97 19.20 6.08 2.38
CA ASN A 97 18.94 4.68 2.17
C ASN A 97 17.48 4.31 2.50
N ILE A 98 16.53 5.22 2.20
CA ILE A 98 15.10 4.98 2.42
C ILE A 98 14.48 4.44 1.14
N GLN A 99 13.68 3.37 1.28
CA GLN A 99 12.78 2.88 0.25
C GLN A 99 11.33 3.11 0.69
N VAL A 100 10.63 3.96 -0.03
CA VAL A 100 9.19 4.15 0.11
C VAL A 100 8.47 3.12 -0.75
N LEU A 101 7.44 2.46 -0.18
CA LEU A 101 6.61 1.48 -0.86
C LEU A 101 5.14 1.85 -0.77
N PHE A 102 4.49 2.01 -1.91
CA PHE A 102 3.02 1.95 -2.02
C PHE A 102 2.61 0.48 -2.16
N GLU A 103 1.98 -0.07 -1.14
CA GLU A 103 1.61 -1.48 -1.14
C GLU A 103 0.12 -1.65 -1.38
N ILE A 104 -0.20 -2.44 -2.41
CA ILE A 104 -1.57 -2.81 -2.81
C ILE A 104 -1.72 -4.31 -2.66
N THR A 105 -2.70 -4.76 -1.89
CA THR A 105 -3.00 -6.20 -1.80
C THR A 105 -3.84 -6.66 -2.98
N LEU A 106 -3.72 -7.93 -3.39
CA LEU A 106 -4.60 -8.54 -4.39
C LEU A 106 -6.08 -8.39 -4.02
N SER A 107 -6.43 -8.40 -2.73
CA SER A 107 -7.81 -8.18 -2.29
C SER A 107 -8.31 -6.78 -2.61
N ASN A 108 -7.43 -5.79 -2.67
CA ASN A 108 -7.78 -4.42 -3.07
C ASN A 108 -7.89 -4.24 -4.60
N LEU A 109 -7.40 -5.21 -5.38
CA LEU A 109 -7.51 -5.23 -6.83
C LEU A 109 -8.78 -5.96 -7.31
N LYS A 110 -9.42 -6.75 -6.45
CA LYS A 110 -10.64 -7.47 -6.82
C LYS A 110 -11.83 -6.53 -6.91
N SER A 111 -12.51 -6.58 -8.05
CA SER A 111 -13.86 -6.03 -8.24
C SER A 111 -14.79 -7.19 -8.60
N GLU A 112 -15.91 -7.31 -7.90
CA GLU A 112 -16.95 -8.34 -8.18
C GLU A 112 -16.44 -9.78 -8.28
N GLY A 113 -15.37 -10.11 -7.52
CA GLY A 113 -14.88 -11.48 -7.40
C GLY A 113 -13.57 -11.78 -8.10
N ASP A 114 -13.21 -11.10 -9.17
CA ASP A 114 -11.94 -11.28 -9.88
C ASP A 114 -11.07 -10.01 -9.87
N VAL A 115 -9.79 -10.16 -10.25
CA VAL A 115 -8.84 -9.05 -10.36
C VAL A 115 -9.06 -8.37 -11.71
N ASP A 116 -9.35 -7.07 -11.65
CA ASP A 116 -9.44 -6.21 -12.83
C ASP A 116 -8.01 -5.80 -13.25
N GLU A 117 -7.56 -6.36 -14.37
CA GLU A 117 -6.19 -6.15 -14.89
C GLU A 117 -5.98 -4.72 -15.37
N GLN A 118 -7.01 -4.10 -15.96
CA GLN A 118 -6.90 -2.71 -16.39
C GLN A 118 -6.82 -1.77 -15.19
N ASP A 119 -7.68 -1.95 -14.19
CA ASP A 119 -7.63 -1.19 -12.94
C ASP A 119 -6.29 -1.36 -12.19
N PHE A 120 -5.68 -2.55 -12.29
CA PHE A 120 -4.33 -2.78 -11.78
C PHE A 120 -3.29 -1.92 -12.52
N LEU A 121 -3.28 -1.97 -13.85
CA LEU A 121 -2.34 -1.20 -14.66
C LEU A 121 -2.51 0.31 -14.40
N ASP A 122 -3.75 0.79 -14.34
CA ASP A 122 -4.07 2.19 -14.08
C ASP A 122 -3.44 2.67 -12.76
N ARG A 123 -3.56 1.88 -11.69
CA ARG A 123 -3.01 2.24 -10.37
C ARG A 123 -1.49 2.23 -10.38
N VAL A 124 -0.86 1.21 -10.98
CA VAL A 124 0.60 1.11 -11.09
C VAL A 124 1.14 2.27 -11.92
N ASP A 125 0.53 2.54 -13.08
CA ASP A 125 0.96 3.61 -13.97
C ASP A 125 0.91 4.99 -13.29
N ILE A 126 -0.19 5.30 -12.60
CA ILE A 126 -0.31 6.58 -11.89
C ILE A 126 0.73 6.70 -10.78
N LEU A 127 0.88 5.68 -9.94
CA LEU A 127 1.84 5.74 -8.83
C LEU A 127 3.29 5.81 -9.32
N CYS A 128 3.64 5.05 -10.36
CA CYS A 128 4.96 5.09 -10.98
C CYS A 128 5.23 6.45 -11.65
N SER A 129 4.24 7.05 -12.34
CA SER A 129 4.38 8.39 -12.94
C SER A 129 4.61 9.51 -11.91
N LEU A 130 4.11 9.32 -10.68
CA LEU A 130 4.39 10.19 -9.54
C LEU A 130 5.77 9.93 -8.90
N GLY A 131 6.56 8.99 -9.43
CA GLY A 131 7.89 8.66 -8.93
C GLY A 131 7.91 7.66 -7.78
N TYR A 132 6.83 6.92 -7.53
CA TYR A 132 6.75 5.98 -6.41
C TYR A 132 7.00 4.53 -6.84
N THR A 133 7.62 3.77 -5.93
CA THR A 133 7.74 2.32 -6.06
C THR A 133 6.47 1.65 -5.54
N VAL A 134 5.92 0.74 -6.34
CA VAL A 134 4.66 0.03 -6.06
C VAL A 134 4.95 -1.43 -5.78
N MET A 135 4.42 -1.96 -4.70
CA MET A 135 4.45 -3.39 -4.38
C MET A 135 3.03 -3.96 -4.45
N ILE A 136 2.84 -4.97 -5.27
CA ILE A 136 1.61 -5.77 -5.26
C ILE A 136 1.86 -7.03 -4.46
N SER A 137 0.98 -7.35 -3.53
CA SER A 137 1.17 -8.49 -2.64
C SER A 137 -0.08 -9.35 -2.45
N ASN A 138 0.11 -10.61 -2.12
CA ASN A 138 -0.96 -11.52 -1.67
C ASN A 138 -1.11 -11.51 -0.12
N TYR A 139 -0.49 -10.59 0.55
CA TYR A 139 -0.50 -10.51 2.02
C TYR A 139 -1.69 -9.71 2.55
N LYS A 140 -2.81 -10.38 2.80
CA LYS A 140 -4.04 -9.74 3.34
C LYS A 140 -3.84 -9.15 4.73
N LYS A 141 -2.92 -9.70 5.53
CA LYS A 141 -2.72 -9.34 6.93
C LYS A 141 -1.38 -8.64 7.14
N TYR A 142 -1.36 -7.62 7.99
CA TYR A 142 -0.18 -6.81 8.25
C TYR A 142 1.02 -7.64 8.74
N TYR A 143 0.82 -8.61 9.63
CA TYR A 143 1.93 -9.43 10.12
C TYR A 143 2.62 -10.20 8.98
N LYS A 144 1.89 -10.62 7.95
CA LYS A 144 2.46 -11.34 6.80
C LYS A 144 3.32 -10.44 5.91
N VAL A 145 2.88 -9.21 5.62
CA VAL A 145 3.71 -8.30 4.83
C VAL A 145 4.94 -7.86 5.61
N ILE A 146 4.84 -7.65 6.92
CA ILE A 146 5.99 -7.29 7.75
C ILE A 146 6.96 -8.46 7.87
N GLU A 147 6.47 -9.70 8.05
CA GLU A 147 7.30 -10.92 8.01
C GLU A 147 8.08 -11.01 6.70
N TYR A 148 7.41 -10.79 5.57
CA TYR A 148 8.04 -10.77 4.25
C TYR A 148 9.10 -9.68 4.12
N LEU A 149 8.76 -8.43 4.41
CA LEU A 149 9.71 -7.32 4.33
C LEU A 149 10.92 -7.51 5.26
N SER A 150 10.75 -8.20 6.39
CA SER A 150 11.82 -8.49 7.35
C SER A 150 12.90 -9.43 6.78
N GLN A 151 12.59 -10.22 5.75
CA GLN A 151 13.54 -11.14 5.10
C GLN A 151 14.67 -10.38 4.39
N PHE A 152 14.41 -9.16 3.93
CA PHE A 152 15.41 -8.32 3.27
C PHE A 152 16.33 -7.58 4.24
N SER A 153 16.34 -7.97 5.52
CA SER A 153 17.18 -7.40 6.56
C SER A 153 17.14 -5.86 6.63
N PRO A 154 15.93 -5.26 6.67
CA PRO A 154 15.81 -3.81 6.74
C PRO A 154 16.48 -3.27 8.00
N SER A 155 17.11 -2.09 7.90
CA SER A 155 17.69 -1.42 9.06
C SER A 155 16.61 -0.83 9.96
N ARG A 156 15.55 -0.29 9.36
CA ARG A 156 14.35 0.24 10.03
C ARG A 156 13.12 0.01 9.17
N MET A 157 11.97 -0.15 9.80
CA MET A 157 10.68 -0.23 9.13
C MET A 157 9.68 0.75 9.73
N GLY A 158 8.95 1.43 8.87
CA GLY A 158 7.81 2.27 9.20
C GLY A 158 6.58 1.81 8.43
N LEU A 159 5.43 1.82 9.08
CA LEU A 159 4.13 1.54 8.46
C LEU A 159 3.22 2.73 8.66
N ILE A 160 2.83 3.38 7.57
CA ILE A 160 1.86 4.48 7.59
C ILE A 160 0.47 3.88 7.40
N ILE A 161 -0.43 4.15 8.33
CA ILE A 161 -1.83 3.69 8.29
C ILE A 161 -2.79 4.74 8.82
N GLY A 162 -4.05 4.67 8.39
CA GLY A 162 -5.14 5.42 8.99
C GLY A 162 -5.72 4.73 10.23
N VAL A 163 -6.56 5.46 10.96
CA VAL A 163 -7.20 4.98 12.20
C VAL A 163 -8.00 3.69 11.99
N ASP A 164 -8.80 3.60 10.90
CA ASP A 164 -9.61 2.41 10.63
C ASP A 164 -8.75 1.16 10.46
N SER A 165 -7.62 1.29 9.76
CA SER A 165 -6.66 0.19 9.58
C SER A 165 -5.99 -0.22 10.89
N LEU A 166 -5.70 0.74 11.77
CA LEU A 166 -5.17 0.43 13.10
C LEU A 166 -6.20 -0.31 13.95
N ILE A 167 -7.46 0.12 13.95
CA ILE A 167 -8.55 -0.59 14.64
C ILE A 167 -8.65 -2.03 14.12
N GLU A 168 -8.64 -2.20 12.79
CA GLU A 168 -8.71 -3.52 12.17
C GLU A 168 -7.54 -4.43 12.56
N MET A 169 -6.33 -3.88 12.71
CA MET A 169 -5.17 -4.65 13.22
C MET A 169 -5.38 -5.22 14.63
N PHE A 170 -6.24 -4.62 15.44
CA PHE A 170 -6.56 -5.11 16.78
C PHE A 170 -7.75 -6.08 16.82
N GLU A 171 -8.31 -6.47 15.69
CA GLU A 171 -9.40 -7.46 15.62
C GLU A 171 -8.86 -8.90 15.73
N GLU A 172 -9.07 -9.54 16.89
CA GLU A 172 -8.59 -10.91 17.18
C GLU A 172 -9.03 -11.94 16.14
N LYS A 173 -10.17 -11.70 15.46
CA LYS A 173 -10.70 -12.60 14.40
C LYS A 173 -9.72 -12.87 13.27
N TYR A 174 -8.81 -11.93 12.99
CA TYR A 174 -7.83 -12.06 11.91
C TYR A 174 -6.63 -12.95 12.24
N TYR A 175 -6.50 -13.37 13.51
CA TYR A 175 -5.33 -14.12 14.00
C TYR A 175 -5.67 -15.50 14.52
N ARG A 176 -6.90 -16.00 14.28
CA ARG A 176 -7.37 -17.31 14.75
C ARG A 176 -6.59 -18.49 14.15
N ASN A 177 -5.86 -18.27 13.07
CA ASN A 177 -5.00 -19.25 12.43
C ASN A 177 -3.60 -19.37 13.10
N LEU A 178 -3.29 -18.48 14.03
CA LEU A 178 -2.03 -18.50 14.79
C LEU A 178 -2.26 -19.14 16.16
N ASN A 179 -1.31 -19.97 16.59
CA ASN A 179 -1.40 -20.66 17.91
C ASN A 179 -1.41 -19.65 19.07
N GLY A 180 -0.61 -18.59 18.99
CA GLY A 180 -0.55 -17.49 19.94
C GLY A 180 -1.53 -16.36 19.66
N GLY A 181 -2.39 -16.50 18.62
CA GLY A 181 -3.39 -15.51 18.26
C GLY A 181 -2.79 -14.13 17.96
N ILE A 182 -3.45 -13.09 18.46
CA ILE A 182 -3.02 -11.70 18.28
C ILE A 182 -1.64 -11.43 18.90
N MET A 183 -1.26 -12.10 19.97
CA MET A 183 0.04 -11.90 20.61
C MET A 183 1.19 -12.38 19.72
N GLU A 184 1.02 -13.51 19.03
CA GLU A 184 1.99 -14.02 18.07
C GLU A 184 2.10 -13.06 16.88
N ALA A 185 0.97 -12.60 16.31
CA ALA A 185 0.95 -11.66 15.21
C ALA A 185 1.68 -10.35 15.57
N PHE A 186 1.44 -9.81 16.75
CA PHE A 186 2.07 -8.56 17.19
C PHE A 186 3.55 -8.76 17.53
N GLY A 187 3.95 -9.94 17.99
CA GLY A 187 5.36 -10.34 18.11
C GLY A 187 6.08 -10.28 16.75
N ILE A 188 5.43 -10.73 15.68
CA ILE A 188 5.96 -10.66 14.31
C ILE A 188 5.99 -9.21 13.80
N ILE A 189 4.89 -8.45 13.95
CA ILE A 189 4.77 -7.07 13.47
C ILE A 189 5.85 -6.18 14.09
N PHE A 190 6.06 -6.28 15.40
CA PHE A 190 6.97 -5.38 16.11
C PHE A 190 8.41 -5.91 16.22
N THR A 191 8.78 -6.93 15.42
CA THR A 191 10.18 -7.27 15.21
C THR A 191 10.94 -6.10 14.57
N ARG A 192 12.28 -6.06 14.73
CA ARG A 192 13.17 -5.09 14.08
C ARG A 192 12.76 -3.61 14.27
N ASP A 193 12.21 -3.28 15.44
CA ASP A 193 11.83 -1.89 15.79
C ASP A 193 10.87 -1.20 14.80
N LEU A 194 9.94 -1.95 14.22
CA LEU A 194 8.87 -1.35 13.41
C LEU A 194 8.14 -0.27 14.23
N LYS A 195 7.86 0.86 13.58
CA LYS A 195 6.96 1.89 14.07
C LYS A 195 5.75 2.03 13.17
N ILE A 196 4.59 2.23 13.78
CA ILE A 196 3.36 2.62 13.12
C ILE A 196 3.25 4.15 13.19
N TYR A 197 3.07 4.76 12.04
CA TYR A 197 2.77 6.17 11.85
C TYR A 197 1.29 6.31 11.56
N LEU A 198 0.55 6.84 12.53
CA LEU A 198 -0.89 6.91 12.50
C LEU A 198 -1.34 8.24 11.93
N TYR A 199 -2.04 8.19 10.80
CA TYR A 199 -2.67 9.36 10.24
C TYR A 199 -4.06 9.53 10.86
N PRO A 200 -4.43 10.73 11.36
CA PRO A 200 -5.69 10.94 12.04
C PRO A 200 -6.88 10.81 11.09
N TYR A 201 -8.04 10.56 11.67
CA TYR A 201 -9.31 10.46 10.96
C TYR A 201 -10.35 11.38 11.59
N LYS A 202 -11.09 12.10 10.75
CA LYS A 202 -12.22 12.92 11.18
C LYS A 202 -13.53 12.23 10.81
N PRO A 203 -14.28 11.72 11.79
CA PRO A 203 -15.60 11.16 11.53
C PRO A 203 -16.58 12.28 11.06
N ASN A 204 -17.46 11.96 10.11
CA ASN A 204 -18.41 12.92 9.53
C ASN A 204 -19.30 13.62 10.57
N ASP A 205 -19.63 12.90 11.66
CA ASP A 205 -20.55 13.36 12.68
C ASP A 205 -19.84 13.90 13.95
N SER A 206 -18.52 14.09 13.89
CA SER A 206 -17.71 14.50 15.04
C SER A 206 -16.84 15.70 14.71
N SER A 207 -16.74 16.63 15.67
CA SER A 207 -15.74 17.71 15.63
C SER A 207 -14.36 17.24 16.11
N GLU A 208 -14.27 16.07 16.75
CA GLU A 208 -13.05 15.53 17.33
C GLU A 208 -12.35 14.58 16.35
N LEU A 209 -11.04 14.79 16.17
CA LEU A 209 -10.18 13.89 15.39
C LEU A 209 -9.88 12.63 16.19
N LEU A 210 -10.05 11.48 15.57
CA LEU A 210 -9.53 10.22 16.07
C LEU A 210 -8.03 10.14 15.82
N ASN A 211 -7.28 9.80 16.85
CA ASN A 211 -5.82 9.67 16.86
C ASN A 211 -5.39 8.60 17.85
N SER A 212 -4.08 8.48 18.13
CA SER A 212 -3.55 7.45 19.04
C SER A 212 -4.06 7.57 20.49
N HIS A 213 -4.53 8.73 20.93
CA HIS A 213 -4.98 8.93 22.31
C HIS A 213 -6.42 8.47 22.53
N ASN A 214 -7.29 8.62 21.52
CA ASN A 214 -8.74 8.41 21.66
C ASN A 214 -9.31 7.32 20.73
N ILE A 215 -8.45 6.58 20.04
CA ILE A 215 -8.86 5.45 19.20
C ILE A 215 -9.68 4.42 19.99
N PRO A 216 -10.85 3.97 19.47
CA PRO A 216 -11.73 3.03 20.16
C PRO A 216 -11.23 1.59 20.05
N ILE A 217 -10.28 1.20 20.89
CA ILE A 217 -9.78 -0.17 21.00
C ILE A 217 -10.67 -0.97 21.96
N HIS A 218 -11.02 -2.20 21.54
CA HIS A 218 -11.86 -3.09 22.35
C HIS A 218 -11.24 -3.33 23.75
N PRO A 219 -12.02 -3.27 24.85
CA PRO A 219 -11.51 -3.35 26.23
C PRO A 219 -10.59 -4.55 26.50
N ARG A 220 -10.87 -5.72 25.91
CA ARG A 220 -10.08 -6.95 26.09
C ARG A 220 -8.61 -6.83 25.67
N ILE A 221 -8.34 -6.00 24.65
CA ILE A 221 -7.00 -5.84 24.07
C ILE A 221 -6.43 -4.45 24.30
N LYS A 222 -7.14 -3.61 25.06
CA LYS A 222 -6.71 -2.24 25.37
C LYS A 222 -5.33 -2.18 26.03
N ALA A 223 -5.04 -3.16 26.91
CA ALA A 223 -3.73 -3.23 27.58
C ALA A 223 -2.57 -3.45 26.57
N LEU A 224 -2.77 -4.28 25.54
CA LEU A 224 -1.79 -4.47 24.48
C LEU A 224 -1.56 -3.17 23.70
N TYR A 225 -2.64 -2.46 23.35
CA TYR A 225 -2.52 -1.16 22.70
C TYR A 225 -1.77 -0.16 23.56
N GLN A 226 -2.11 -0.06 24.84
CA GLN A 226 -1.43 0.85 25.79
C GLN A 226 0.07 0.54 25.91
N TYR A 227 0.46 -0.73 25.90
CA TYR A 227 1.86 -1.13 25.90
C TYR A 227 2.58 -0.59 24.65
N LEU A 228 2.01 -0.75 23.46
CA LEU A 228 2.61 -0.26 22.21
C LEU A 228 2.69 1.26 22.16
N TYR A 229 1.62 1.93 22.58
CA TYR A 229 1.55 3.38 22.64
C TYR A 229 2.60 3.95 23.61
N SER A 230 2.67 3.44 24.84
CA SER A 230 3.62 3.88 25.86
C SER A 230 5.08 3.65 25.46
N ASN A 231 5.35 2.63 24.64
CA ASN A 231 6.67 2.33 24.09
C ASN A 231 6.95 3.04 22.76
N LYS A 232 6.13 4.02 22.37
CA LYS A 232 6.28 4.81 21.12
C LYS A 232 6.37 3.94 19.87
N ARG A 233 5.62 2.81 19.87
CA ARG A 233 5.48 1.96 18.70
C ARG A 233 4.38 2.46 17.75
N VAL A 234 3.50 3.33 18.26
CA VAL A 234 2.46 4.06 17.50
C VAL A 234 2.70 5.54 17.74
N GLU A 235 2.89 6.29 16.69
CA GLU A 235 3.12 7.74 16.72
C GLU A 235 2.15 8.44 15.76
N ASP A 236 1.51 9.52 16.23
CA ASP A 236 0.62 10.32 15.39
C ASP A 236 1.41 11.15 14.37
N LEU A 237 0.85 11.26 13.18
CA LEU A 237 1.36 12.14 12.12
C LEU A 237 0.70 13.51 12.18
N ASN A 238 1.44 14.52 11.74
CA ASN A 238 0.86 15.78 11.32
C ASN A 238 -0.06 15.55 10.12
N HIS A 239 -0.94 16.49 9.83
CA HIS A 239 -1.89 16.40 8.74
C HIS A 239 -2.30 17.77 8.23
N ASN A 240 -2.64 17.85 6.95
CA ASN A 240 -3.28 19.00 6.37
C ASN A 240 -4.80 18.89 6.54
N LYS A 241 -5.41 19.88 7.19
CA LYS A 241 -6.86 19.91 7.45
C LYS A 241 -7.70 19.95 6.19
N ASP A 242 -7.15 20.51 5.12
CA ASP A 242 -7.88 20.73 3.86
C ASP A 242 -8.04 19.42 3.03
N VAL A 243 -7.30 18.36 3.38
CA VAL A 243 -7.36 17.07 2.66
C VAL A 243 -8.00 15.94 3.48
N LEU A 244 -8.26 16.14 4.78
CA LEU A 244 -8.76 15.09 5.68
C LEU A 244 -10.09 14.47 5.25
N ASP A 245 -10.92 15.23 4.56
CA ASP A 245 -12.26 14.81 4.12
C ASP A 245 -12.24 14.17 2.72
N ILE A 246 -11.03 13.93 2.13
CA ILE A 246 -10.88 13.31 0.81
C ILE A 246 -10.81 11.80 0.95
N PHE A 247 -11.77 11.08 0.39
CA PHE A 247 -11.80 9.62 0.36
C PHE A 247 -11.72 9.10 -1.08
N SER A 248 -10.78 8.21 -1.37
CA SER A 248 -10.61 7.61 -2.71
C SER A 248 -11.89 7.02 -3.27
N ARG A 249 -12.72 6.38 -2.43
CA ARG A 249 -14.02 5.81 -2.84
C ARG A 249 -15.01 6.88 -3.35
N ASP A 250 -14.96 8.09 -2.79
CA ASP A 250 -15.87 9.16 -3.18
C ASP A 250 -15.36 9.85 -4.45
N VAL A 251 -14.04 10.01 -4.58
CA VAL A 251 -13.38 10.43 -5.83
C VAL A 251 -13.73 9.46 -6.96
N LEU A 252 -13.58 8.15 -6.73
CA LEU A 252 -13.92 7.12 -7.73
C LEU A 252 -15.40 7.18 -8.16
N LYS A 253 -16.33 7.42 -7.23
CA LYS A 253 -17.75 7.58 -7.57
C LYS A 253 -17.99 8.78 -8.48
N ARG A 254 -17.33 9.92 -8.23
CA ARG A 254 -17.45 11.14 -9.04
C ARG A 254 -16.85 10.93 -10.44
N ILE A 255 -15.69 10.28 -10.54
CA ILE A 255 -15.07 9.88 -11.82
C ILE A 255 -16.06 9.06 -12.65
N LYS A 256 -16.62 7.99 -12.06
CA LYS A 256 -17.56 7.08 -12.74
C LYS A 256 -18.87 7.76 -13.18
N LYS A 257 -19.26 8.83 -12.50
CA LYS A 257 -20.46 9.62 -12.85
C LYS A 257 -20.15 10.78 -13.80
N CYS A 258 -18.90 10.94 -14.23
CA CYS A 258 -18.44 12.05 -15.06
C CYS A 258 -18.77 13.42 -14.45
N GLU A 259 -18.63 13.55 -13.13
CA GLU A 259 -18.87 14.80 -12.40
C GLU A 259 -17.63 15.72 -12.48
N GLU A 260 -17.39 16.30 -13.67
CA GLU A 260 -16.26 17.20 -13.91
C GLU A 260 -16.23 18.42 -12.96
N GLY A 261 -15.01 18.89 -12.65
CA GLY A 261 -14.77 20.02 -11.74
C GLY A 261 -15.00 19.69 -10.27
N THR A 262 -15.44 18.46 -9.93
CA THR A 262 -15.80 18.10 -8.55
C THR A 262 -14.77 17.24 -7.83
N TRP A 263 -13.85 16.58 -8.56
CA TRP A 263 -12.89 15.63 -7.99
C TRP A 263 -11.41 15.92 -8.35
N GLU A 264 -11.15 16.72 -9.39
CA GLU A 264 -9.80 17.00 -9.89
C GLU A 264 -8.91 17.62 -8.80
N HIS A 265 -9.48 18.50 -7.99
CA HIS A 265 -8.76 19.11 -6.87
C HIS A 265 -8.46 18.13 -5.71
N MET A 266 -9.03 16.94 -5.72
CA MET A 266 -8.86 15.90 -4.69
C MET A 266 -7.71 14.93 -4.97
N VAL A 267 -7.20 14.89 -6.19
CA VAL A 267 -6.07 14.07 -6.62
C VAL A 267 -4.79 14.91 -6.71
N PRO A 268 -3.59 14.29 -6.69
CA PRO A 268 -2.34 14.98 -6.93
C PRO A 268 -2.33 15.69 -8.28
N GLU A 269 -1.49 16.72 -8.42
CA GLU A 269 -1.33 17.48 -9.66
C GLU A 269 -0.96 16.55 -10.83
N GLY A 270 -1.60 16.73 -11.99
CA GLY A 270 -1.42 15.93 -13.19
C GLY A 270 -2.12 14.56 -13.19
N VAL A 271 -2.59 14.06 -12.04
CA VAL A 271 -3.29 12.77 -11.99
C VAL A 271 -4.66 12.85 -12.65
N ASP A 272 -5.35 13.98 -12.51
CA ASP A 272 -6.64 14.20 -13.17
C ASP A 272 -6.51 14.22 -14.71
N GLU A 273 -5.43 14.81 -15.23
CA GLU A 273 -5.11 14.80 -16.66
C GLU A 273 -4.87 13.38 -17.16
N ILE A 274 -4.04 12.60 -16.45
CA ILE A 274 -3.76 11.19 -16.77
C ILE A 274 -5.05 10.36 -16.78
N ILE A 275 -5.92 10.54 -15.78
CA ILE A 275 -7.21 9.83 -15.69
C ILE A 275 -8.09 10.17 -16.90
N LYS A 276 -8.19 11.43 -17.28
CA LYS A 276 -9.02 11.90 -18.39
C LYS A 276 -8.45 11.45 -19.74
N GLU A 277 -7.15 11.63 -19.98
CA GLU A 277 -6.49 11.27 -21.25
C GLU A 277 -6.53 9.78 -21.54
N ARG A 278 -6.35 8.95 -20.49
CA ARG A 278 -6.30 7.49 -20.64
C ARG A 278 -7.62 6.80 -20.33
N CYS A 279 -8.68 7.54 -20.00
CA CYS A 279 -10.01 7.02 -19.62
C CYS A 279 -9.95 6.00 -18.48
N LEU A 280 -9.16 6.30 -17.41
CA LEU A 280 -8.93 5.37 -16.32
C LEU A 280 -10.12 5.31 -15.35
N PHE A 281 -10.21 4.22 -14.58
CA PHE A 281 -11.22 4.01 -13.53
C PHE A 281 -12.68 4.14 -13.98
N GLY A 282 -12.94 3.95 -15.28
CA GLY A 282 -14.28 4.11 -15.86
C GLY A 282 -14.67 5.56 -16.14
N CYS A 283 -13.67 6.45 -16.25
CA CYS A 283 -13.87 7.79 -16.79
C CYS A 283 -14.36 7.67 -18.26
N VAL A 284 -15.42 8.38 -18.60
CA VAL A 284 -15.89 8.44 -19.99
C VAL A 284 -15.10 9.55 -20.69
N CYS A 285 -14.35 9.17 -21.71
CA CYS A 285 -13.61 10.13 -22.52
C CYS A 285 -14.51 10.73 -23.58
N GLU A 286 -14.51 12.05 -23.71
CA GLU A 286 -15.18 12.74 -24.81
C GLU A 286 -14.41 12.65 -26.15
N PHE A 287 -13.18 12.11 -26.14
CA PHE A 287 -12.34 12.00 -27.34
C PHE A 287 -12.18 10.55 -27.78
N PRO A 288 -12.40 10.25 -29.09
CA PRO A 288 -12.11 8.92 -29.62
C PRO A 288 -10.61 8.62 -29.43
N LYS A 289 -10.32 7.42 -28.90
CA LYS A 289 -8.96 6.89 -28.87
C LYS A 289 -8.32 7.14 -30.22
N LYS A 290 -7.21 7.86 -30.27
CA LYS A 290 -6.34 7.82 -31.43
C LYS A 290 -5.75 6.41 -31.47
N ASP A 291 -6.28 5.59 -32.36
CA ASP A 291 -5.66 4.31 -32.72
C ASP A 291 -4.23 4.60 -33.18
N ASN A 292 -3.26 4.12 -32.41
CA ASN A 292 -1.85 4.07 -32.80
C ASN A 292 -1.51 2.63 -33.17
#